data_21e0e42e1c06377023c928060d0a4ba5
#
_entry.id   21e0e42e1c06377023c928060d0a4ba5
#
_cell.length_a   1.000
_cell.length_b   1.000
_cell.length_c   1.000
_cell.angle_alpha   90.00
_cell.angle_beta   90.00
_cell.angle_gamma   90.00
#
_symmetry.space_group_name_H-M   'P 1'
#
loop_
_entity.id
_entity.type
_entity.pdbx_description
1 polymer ?
#
loop_
_entity_poly.entity_id
_entity_poly.type
_entity_poly.pdbx_seq_one_letter_code
_entity_poly.pdbx_strand_id
1 'polypeptide(L)'
;KLIEDWDNSEKLKKEYEAIGFYLSAHPLDDYSKLFKSQKIEKFSELNEILKSGPKLIKISGSVLSKQERISSKGNKFAFIQFSDPSGFFEVTAFSDVLDFYNNLLQPSQNLILSCQATLEENQPKLLLRKVEKISDVLNSLEDLGIRIFIDDHNAVTFLKEQLEILNNENLKKSPIKIVVISKEFDVELDLPNSYRITNDVINSINHIPGVLQVERFDNLNC
;
A
#
# COMPACT_ATOMS: atom_id res chain seq x y z
N LYS A 1 23.25 29.45 17.19
CA LYS A 1 22.32 29.07 16.09
C LYS A 1 21.82 27.70 16.38
N LEU A 2 20.55 27.58 16.72
CA LEU A 2 19.85 26.29 16.70
C LEU A 2 19.77 25.88 15.22
N ILE A 3 20.47 24.80 14.86
CA ILE A 3 20.33 24.18 13.56
C ILE A 3 19.04 23.36 13.67
N GLU A 4 18.06 23.63 12.83
CA GLU A 4 16.88 22.77 12.69
C GLU A 4 17.36 21.35 12.33
N ASP A 5 16.84 20.36 13.06
CA ASP A 5 17.16 18.98 12.79
C ASP A 5 16.47 18.54 11.48
N TRP A 6 17.09 17.61 10.77
CA TRP A 6 16.51 17.06 9.53
C TRP A 6 15.17 16.38 9.82
N ASP A 7 14.25 16.44 8.86
CA ASP A 7 13.06 15.60 8.93
C ASP A 7 13.41 14.11 8.86
N ASN A 8 12.47 13.25 9.22
CA ASN A 8 12.72 11.80 9.26
C ASN A 8 13.12 11.23 7.90
N SER A 9 12.56 11.73 6.80
CA SER A 9 12.87 11.27 5.45
C SER A 9 14.29 11.65 5.05
N GLU A 10 14.70 12.87 5.36
CA GLU A 10 16.05 13.36 5.07
C GLU A 10 17.10 12.63 5.93
N LYS A 11 16.79 12.37 7.21
CA LYS A 11 17.65 11.56 8.09
C LYS A 11 17.86 10.16 7.52
N LEU A 12 16.80 9.47 7.15
CA LEU A 12 16.89 8.13 6.56
C LEU A 12 17.66 8.11 5.25
N LYS A 13 17.48 9.13 4.41
CA LYS A 13 18.26 9.26 3.17
C LYS A 13 19.73 9.43 3.45
N LYS A 14 20.11 10.30 4.40
CA LYS A 14 21.51 10.53 4.80
C LYS A 14 22.13 9.29 5.45
N GLU A 15 21.36 8.59 6.27
CA GLU A 15 21.77 7.33 6.87
C GLU A 15 22.10 6.29 5.80
N TYR A 16 21.20 6.11 4.82
CA TYR A 16 21.41 5.22 3.69
C TYR A 16 22.61 5.62 2.83
N GLU A 17 22.77 6.93 2.50
CA GLU A 17 23.93 7.44 1.75
C GLU A 17 25.25 7.16 2.46
N ALA A 18 25.28 7.22 3.80
CA ALA A 18 26.48 7.05 4.59
C ALA A 18 26.89 5.58 4.80
N ILE A 19 25.94 4.69 5.02
CA ILE A 19 26.21 3.32 5.48
C ILE A 19 25.58 2.21 4.61
N GLY A 20 24.72 2.58 3.65
CA GLY A 20 24.11 1.66 2.71
C GLY A 20 22.90 0.86 3.22
N PHE A 21 22.38 1.18 4.42
CA PHE A 21 21.18 0.57 5.00
C PHE A 21 20.53 1.51 6.02
N TYR A 22 19.29 1.21 6.42
CA TYR A 22 18.51 2.00 7.38
C TYR A 22 18.69 1.45 8.79
N LEU A 23 19.08 2.31 9.75
CA LEU A 23 19.28 1.95 11.16
C LEU A 23 18.16 2.44 12.07
N SER A 24 17.72 3.69 11.88
CA SER A 24 16.83 4.36 12.81
C SER A 24 15.37 3.95 12.62
N ALA A 25 14.93 3.82 11.36
CA ALA A 25 13.61 3.40 10.94
C ALA A 25 13.66 2.94 9.48
N HIS A 26 12.66 2.20 9.02
CA HIS A 26 12.58 1.83 7.60
C HIS A 26 11.60 2.75 6.86
N PRO A 27 11.90 3.21 5.61
CA PRO A 27 11.01 4.08 4.84
C PRO A 27 9.60 3.51 4.61
N LEU A 28 9.44 2.20 4.79
CA LEU A 28 8.16 1.50 4.63
C LEU A 28 7.35 1.38 5.93
N ASP A 29 7.86 1.80 7.08
CA ASP A 29 7.17 1.66 8.37
C ASP A 29 5.85 2.43 8.41
N ASP A 30 5.82 3.62 7.80
CA ASP A 30 4.62 4.47 7.71
C ASP A 30 3.47 3.84 6.92
N TYR A 31 3.76 2.85 6.08
CA TYR A 31 2.79 2.18 5.21
C TYR A 31 2.25 0.86 5.77
N SER A 32 2.52 0.54 7.02
CA SER A 32 2.15 -0.75 7.65
C SER A 32 0.65 -1.05 7.61
N LYS A 33 -0.21 -0.04 7.75
CA LYS A 33 -1.68 -0.17 7.64
C LYS A 33 -2.09 -0.50 6.20
N LEU A 34 -1.50 0.17 5.20
CA LEU A 34 -1.71 -0.10 3.78
C LEU A 34 -1.34 -1.54 3.46
N PHE A 35 -0.16 -1.98 3.89
CA PHE A 35 0.32 -3.32 3.58
C PHE A 35 -0.59 -4.42 4.11
N LYS A 36 -1.12 -4.26 5.32
CA LYS A 36 -2.13 -5.17 5.88
C LYS A 36 -3.41 -5.20 5.05
N SER A 37 -3.94 -4.03 4.66
CA SER A 37 -5.19 -3.94 3.88
C SER A 37 -5.05 -4.53 2.47
N GLN A 38 -3.87 -4.43 1.87
CA GLN A 38 -3.57 -4.93 0.53
C GLN A 38 -2.97 -6.34 0.51
N LYS A 39 -2.90 -7.01 1.67
CA LYS A 39 -2.29 -8.35 1.83
C LYS A 39 -0.87 -8.40 1.25
N ILE A 40 -0.07 -7.39 1.58
CA ILE A 40 1.35 -7.30 1.21
C ILE A 40 2.15 -8.00 2.29
N GLU A 41 2.86 -9.04 1.89
CA GLU A 41 3.62 -9.92 2.79
C GLU A 41 4.96 -9.28 3.17
N LYS A 42 5.51 -9.66 4.33
CA LYS A 42 6.87 -9.33 4.73
C LYS A 42 7.84 -10.39 4.26
N PHE A 43 9.07 -9.99 3.94
CA PHE A 43 10.08 -10.94 3.50
C PHE A 43 10.32 -12.05 4.55
N SER A 44 10.34 -11.72 5.84
CA SER A 44 10.54 -12.70 6.93
C SER A 44 9.46 -13.78 7.00
N GLU A 45 8.27 -13.55 6.45
CA GLU A 45 7.15 -14.49 6.48
C GLU A 45 7.14 -15.46 5.27
N LEU A 46 7.95 -15.17 4.23
CA LEU A 46 7.91 -15.91 2.97
C LEU A 46 8.31 -17.38 3.11
N ASN A 47 9.25 -17.71 4.00
CA ASN A 47 9.63 -19.10 4.23
C ASN A 47 8.44 -19.96 4.67
N GLU A 48 7.60 -19.44 5.57
CA GLU A 48 6.41 -20.14 6.03
C GLU A 48 5.33 -20.22 4.94
N ILE A 49 5.10 -19.09 4.26
CA ILE A 49 4.10 -18.97 3.19
C ILE A 49 4.39 -19.94 2.04
N LEU A 50 5.66 -20.14 1.70
CA LEU A 50 6.11 -20.94 0.56
C LEU A 50 6.28 -22.44 0.88
N LYS A 51 6.13 -22.87 2.13
CA LYS A 51 6.09 -24.32 2.48
C LYS A 51 4.98 -25.08 1.75
N SER A 52 3.88 -24.40 1.41
CA SER A 52 2.76 -24.97 0.66
C SER A 52 2.97 -24.98 -0.87
N GLY A 53 4.15 -24.59 -1.36
CA GLY A 53 4.52 -24.55 -2.77
C GLY A 53 4.63 -23.15 -3.36
N PRO A 54 4.94 -23.05 -4.66
CA PRO A 54 5.09 -21.77 -5.38
C PRO A 54 3.81 -20.93 -5.32
N LYS A 55 3.97 -19.61 -5.12
CA LYS A 55 2.85 -18.66 -5.04
C LYS A 55 3.13 -17.38 -5.79
N LEU A 56 2.07 -16.73 -6.23
CA LEU A 56 2.10 -15.31 -6.60
C LEU A 56 1.84 -14.50 -5.33
N ILE A 57 2.79 -13.64 -4.98
CA ILE A 57 2.73 -12.81 -3.76
C ILE A 57 2.88 -11.33 -4.11
N LYS A 58 2.39 -10.49 -3.20
CA LYS A 58 2.76 -9.08 -3.16
C LYS A 58 3.70 -8.84 -1.98
N ILE A 59 4.81 -8.16 -2.23
CA ILE A 59 5.80 -7.75 -1.23
C ILE A 59 6.16 -6.30 -1.45
N SER A 60 6.47 -5.55 -0.41
CA SER A 60 6.99 -4.19 -0.53
C SER A 60 8.49 -4.14 -0.31
N GLY A 61 9.17 -3.18 -0.94
CA GLY A 61 10.59 -3.00 -0.75
C GLY A 61 11.08 -1.63 -1.19
N SER A 62 12.12 -1.14 -0.49
CA SER A 62 12.95 -0.02 -0.94
C SER A 62 14.09 -0.56 -1.80
N VAL A 63 14.26 0.00 -3.00
CA VAL A 63 15.37 -0.41 -3.90
C VAL A 63 16.70 0.05 -3.31
N LEU A 64 17.62 -0.88 -3.12
CA LEU A 64 18.99 -0.61 -2.66
C LEU A 64 19.96 -0.54 -3.83
N SER A 65 19.97 -1.57 -4.68
CA SER A 65 20.86 -1.65 -5.83
C SER A 65 20.24 -2.48 -6.94
N LYS A 66 20.73 -2.26 -8.16
CA LYS A 66 20.34 -3.01 -9.35
C LYS A 66 21.60 -3.43 -10.12
N GLN A 67 21.73 -4.71 -10.43
CA GLN A 67 22.80 -5.27 -11.24
C GLN A 67 22.22 -5.90 -12.51
N GLU A 68 22.43 -5.24 -13.62
CA GLU A 68 22.02 -5.77 -14.93
C GLU A 68 23.06 -6.75 -15.48
N ARG A 69 22.61 -7.81 -16.10
CA ARG A 69 23.43 -8.85 -16.71
C ARG A 69 22.83 -9.29 -18.04
N ILE A 70 23.65 -9.92 -18.84
CA ILE A 70 23.23 -10.54 -20.12
C ILE A 70 23.42 -12.05 -19.98
N SER A 71 22.37 -12.80 -20.27
CA SER A 71 22.40 -14.26 -20.28
C SER A 71 23.23 -14.78 -21.45
N SER A 72 23.63 -16.06 -21.43
CA SER A 72 24.31 -16.73 -22.54
C SER A 72 23.52 -16.70 -23.87
N LYS A 73 22.21 -16.50 -23.79
CA LYS A 73 21.30 -16.35 -24.95
C LYS A 73 21.12 -14.91 -25.41
N GLY A 74 21.85 -13.94 -24.84
CA GLY A 74 21.76 -12.53 -25.17
C GLY A 74 20.61 -11.76 -24.53
N ASN A 75 19.79 -12.38 -23.69
CA ASN A 75 18.67 -11.71 -23.03
C ASN A 75 19.17 -10.96 -21.80
N LYS A 76 18.72 -9.71 -21.63
CA LYS A 76 18.98 -8.92 -20.42
C LYS A 76 18.16 -9.43 -19.26
N PHE A 77 18.72 -9.39 -18.08
CA PHE A 77 18.03 -9.59 -16.80
C PHE A 77 18.75 -8.81 -15.71
N ALA A 78 18.11 -8.60 -14.59
CA ALA A 78 18.71 -7.91 -13.45
C ALA A 78 18.42 -8.65 -12.15
N PHE A 79 19.41 -8.57 -11.25
CA PHE A 79 19.24 -8.81 -9.84
C PHE A 79 19.05 -7.47 -9.14
N ILE A 80 17.98 -7.33 -8.41
CA ILE A 80 17.64 -6.08 -7.73
C ILE A 80 17.53 -6.38 -6.25
N GLN A 81 18.36 -5.69 -5.47
CA GLN A 81 18.33 -5.80 -4.02
C GLN A 81 17.34 -4.80 -3.44
N PHE A 82 16.52 -5.29 -2.54
CA PHE A 82 15.52 -4.55 -1.79
C PHE A 82 15.73 -4.72 -0.29
N SER A 83 15.19 -3.76 0.47
CA SER A 83 14.97 -3.92 1.90
C SER A 83 13.50 -3.71 2.24
N ASP A 84 13.02 -4.43 3.26
CA ASP A 84 11.79 -4.15 3.96
C ASP A 84 12.09 -4.03 5.48
N PRO A 85 11.11 -3.67 6.34
CA PRO A 85 11.33 -3.60 7.78
C PRO A 85 11.80 -4.91 8.43
N SER A 86 11.72 -6.04 7.73
CA SER A 86 12.11 -7.36 8.25
C SER A 86 13.50 -7.83 7.75
N GLY A 87 14.08 -7.17 6.73
CA GLY A 87 15.40 -7.53 6.22
C GLY A 87 15.66 -7.18 4.76
N PHE A 88 16.67 -7.84 4.19
CA PHE A 88 17.10 -7.65 2.81
C PHE A 88 16.70 -8.86 1.97
N PHE A 89 16.36 -8.60 0.71
CA PHE A 89 16.03 -9.65 -0.24
C PHE A 89 16.39 -9.26 -1.67
N GLU A 90 16.52 -10.27 -2.51
CA GLU A 90 16.83 -10.10 -3.92
C GLU A 90 15.68 -10.55 -4.79
N VAL A 91 15.41 -9.79 -5.84
CA VAL A 91 14.39 -10.08 -6.83
C VAL A 91 15.04 -10.15 -8.22
N THR A 92 14.73 -11.18 -8.97
CA THR A 92 15.17 -11.31 -10.36
C THR A 92 14.12 -10.70 -11.30
N ALA A 93 14.54 -9.83 -12.22
CA ALA A 93 13.70 -9.29 -13.28
C ALA A 93 14.26 -9.69 -14.66
N PHE A 94 13.44 -10.30 -15.50
CA PHE A 94 13.79 -10.59 -16.89
C PHE A 94 13.50 -9.41 -17.80
N SER A 95 14.00 -9.47 -19.05
CA SER A 95 14.06 -8.37 -20.01
C SER A 95 12.73 -7.62 -20.19
N ASP A 96 11.63 -8.33 -20.37
CA ASP A 96 10.30 -7.76 -20.58
C ASP A 96 9.83 -6.88 -19.40
N VAL A 97 10.00 -7.40 -18.19
CA VAL A 97 9.66 -6.68 -16.95
C VAL A 97 10.67 -5.57 -16.68
N LEU A 98 11.97 -5.86 -16.90
CA LEU A 98 13.04 -4.91 -16.66
C LEU A 98 12.92 -3.68 -17.57
N ASP A 99 12.67 -3.86 -18.88
CA ASP A 99 12.54 -2.77 -19.83
C ASP A 99 11.31 -1.90 -19.52
N PHE A 100 10.19 -2.53 -19.12
CA PHE A 100 8.96 -1.81 -18.79
C PHE A 100 9.07 -0.97 -17.50
N TYR A 101 9.70 -1.52 -16.47
CA TYR A 101 9.77 -0.89 -15.14
C TYR A 101 11.13 -0.26 -14.81
N ASN A 102 12.04 -0.14 -15.77
CA ASN A 102 13.41 0.30 -15.54
C ASN A 102 13.51 1.64 -14.79
N ASN A 103 12.63 2.59 -15.10
CA ASN A 103 12.60 3.90 -14.48
C ASN A 103 12.12 3.87 -13.02
N LEU A 104 11.38 2.84 -12.62
CA LEU A 104 10.92 2.65 -11.24
C LEU A 104 11.95 1.90 -10.40
N LEU A 105 12.72 1.01 -11.02
CA LEU A 105 13.71 0.15 -10.37
C LEU A 105 15.04 0.89 -10.16
N GLN A 106 14.96 2.09 -9.55
CA GLN A 106 16.12 2.93 -9.22
C GLN A 106 16.32 2.98 -7.71
N PRO A 107 17.56 3.14 -7.22
CA PRO A 107 17.82 3.25 -5.78
C PRO A 107 16.95 4.27 -5.07
N SER A 108 16.62 3.99 -3.81
CA SER A 108 15.74 4.79 -2.94
C SER A 108 14.25 4.85 -3.36
N GLN A 109 13.81 4.10 -4.36
CA GLN A 109 12.38 3.99 -4.70
C GLN A 109 11.69 2.99 -3.77
N ASN A 110 10.53 3.39 -3.22
CA ASN A 110 9.66 2.56 -2.39
C ASN A 110 8.54 1.98 -3.26
N LEU A 111 8.51 0.67 -3.41
CA LEU A 111 7.69 -0.02 -4.40
C LEU A 111 6.90 -1.18 -3.77
N ILE A 112 5.79 -1.51 -4.42
CA ILE A 112 5.07 -2.76 -4.23
C ILE A 112 5.37 -3.65 -5.43
N LEU A 113 5.80 -4.88 -5.16
CA LEU A 113 6.24 -5.85 -6.14
C LEU A 113 5.27 -7.02 -6.15
N SER A 114 4.77 -7.41 -7.33
CA SER A 114 4.11 -8.68 -7.51
C SER A 114 5.14 -9.68 -8.04
N CYS A 115 5.41 -10.71 -7.27
CA CYS A 115 6.44 -11.69 -7.57
C CYS A 115 5.88 -13.11 -7.64
N GLN A 116 6.37 -13.90 -8.57
CA GLN A 116 6.27 -15.34 -8.47
C GLN A 116 7.36 -15.81 -7.50
N ALA A 117 6.96 -16.39 -6.39
CA ALA A 117 7.86 -16.83 -5.33
C ALA A 117 7.93 -18.36 -5.27
N THR A 118 9.14 -18.87 -5.13
CA THR A 118 9.45 -20.28 -4.94
C THR A 118 10.39 -20.46 -3.76
N LEU A 119 10.43 -21.62 -3.15
CA LEU A 119 11.39 -21.96 -2.12
C LEU A 119 12.44 -22.90 -2.73
N GLU A 120 13.68 -22.46 -2.79
CA GLU A 120 14.83 -23.24 -3.27
C GLU A 120 15.88 -23.29 -2.17
N GLU A 121 16.30 -24.49 -1.77
CA GLU A 121 17.29 -24.69 -0.69
C GLU A 121 16.96 -23.91 0.60
N ASN A 122 15.69 -23.88 1.00
CA ASN A 122 15.16 -23.10 2.12
C ASN A 122 15.30 -21.56 1.99
N GLN A 123 15.53 -21.06 0.79
CA GLN A 123 15.59 -19.62 0.52
C GLN A 123 14.50 -19.21 -0.47
N PRO A 124 13.74 -18.14 -0.19
CA PRO A 124 12.79 -17.59 -1.13
C PRO A 124 13.50 -17.07 -2.38
N LYS A 125 13.06 -17.52 -3.55
CA LYS A 125 13.44 -16.97 -4.85
C LYS A 125 12.27 -16.19 -5.41
N LEU A 126 12.52 -14.94 -5.74
CA LEU A 126 11.49 -14.00 -6.18
C LEU A 126 11.73 -13.62 -7.63
N LEU A 127 10.75 -13.90 -8.48
CA LEU A 127 10.74 -13.49 -9.88
C LEU A 127 9.72 -12.37 -10.07
N LEU A 128 10.20 -11.19 -10.46
CA LEU A 128 9.39 -10.00 -10.64
C LEU A 128 8.41 -10.16 -11.80
N ARG A 129 7.15 -9.77 -11.56
CA ARG A 129 6.08 -9.76 -12.57
C ARG A 129 5.50 -8.37 -12.78
N LYS A 130 5.31 -7.61 -11.71
CA LYS A 130 4.73 -6.26 -11.76
C LYS A 130 5.35 -5.38 -10.68
N VAL A 131 5.45 -4.08 -10.97
CA VAL A 131 5.91 -3.05 -10.03
C VAL A 131 4.85 -1.95 -9.97
N GLU A 132 4.56 -1.49 -8.76
CA GLU A 132 3.63 -0.37 -8.50
C GLU A 132 4.29 0.59 -7.52
N LYS A 133 4.12 1.90 -7.71
CA LYS A 133 4.51 2.87 -6.68
C LYS A 133 3.51 2.81 -5.53
N ILE A 134 4.01 2.93 -4.31
CA ILE A 134 3.14 3.01 -3.12
C ILE A 134 2.16 4.19 -3.24
N SER A 135 2.64 5.34 -3.76
CA SER A 135 1.80 6.53 -4.00
C SER A 135 0.61 6.24 -4.93
N ASP A 136 0.83 5.46 -6.00
CA ASP A 136 -0.23 5.17 -6.96
C ASP A 136 -1.30 4.26 -6.36
N VAL A 137 -0.88 3.29 -5.54
CA VAL A 137 -1.81 2.43 -4.80
C VAL A 137 -2.58 3.24 -3.75
N LEU A 138 -1.93 4.15 -3.02
CA LEU A 138 -2.62 5.05 -2.08
C LEU A 138 -3.66 5.91 -2.81
N ASN A 139 -3.28 6.54 -3.92
CA ASN A 139 -4.18 7.36 -4.72
C ASN A 139 -5.37 6.56 -5.24
N SER A 140 -5.14 5.32 -5.69
CA SER A 140 -6.23 4.44 -6.15
C SER A 140 -7.20 4.07 -5.03
N LEU A 141 -6.71 3.94 -3.80
CA LEU A 141 -7.56 3.70 -2.63
C LEU A 141 -8.34 4.94 -2.22
N GLU A 142 -7.77 6.13 -2.41
CA GLU A 142 -8.48 7.40 -2.17
C GLU A 142 -9.59 7.66 -3.21
N ASP A 143 -9.50 7.07 -4.40
CA ASP A 143 -10.52 7.17 -5.45
C ASP A 143 -11.73 6.25 -5.20
N LEU A 144 -11.60 5.27 -4.30
CA LEU A 144 -12.70 4.38 -3.92
C LEU A 144 -13.71 5.11 -3.05
N GLY A 145 -15.01 4.91 -3.35
CA GLY A 145 -16.08 5.32 -2.45
C GLY A 145 -16.10 4.51 -1.16
N ILE A 146 -16.82 4.98 -0.15
CA ILE A 146 -17.10 4.21 1.05
C ILE A 146 -18.60 3.97 1.22
N ARG A 147 -18.93 2.77 1.72
CA ARG A 147 -20.27 2.37 2.17
C ARG A 147 -20.24 2.23 3.68
N ILE A 148 -21.07 2.99 4.38
CA ILE A 148 -21.16 3.04 5.84
C ILE A 148 -22.44 2.33 6.25
N PHE A 149 -22.32 1.23 6.99
CA PHE A 149 -23.45 0.47 7.52
C PHE A 149 -23.79 0.97 8.92
N ILE A 150 -25.06 1.34 9.14
CA ILE A 150 -25.56 1.83 10.43
C ILE A 150 -26.82 1.09 10.84
N ASP A 151 -26.99 0.87 12.14
CA ASP A 151 -28.23 0.31 12.75
C ASP A 151 -28.94 1.28 13.67
N ASP A 152 -28.35 2.45 13.93
CA ASP A 152 -28.92 3.53 14.73
C ASP A 152 -29.01 4.83 13.93
N HIS A 153 -30.21 5.41 13.85
CA HIS A 153 -30.44 6.71 13.19
C HIS A 153 -29.65 7.87 13.84
N ASN A 154 -29.29 7.76 15.13
CA ASN A 154 -28.46 8.76 15.81
C ASN A 154 -27.06 8.84 15.22
N ALA A 155 -26.53 7.75 14.65
CA ALA A 155 -25.26 7.74 13.95
C ALA A 155 -25.21 8.77 12.80
N VAL A 156 -26.34 9.05 12.14
CA VAL A 156 -26.43 10.03 11.04
C VAL A 156 -26.03 11.43 11.50
N THR A 157 -26.40 11.84 12.71
CA THR A 157 -26.05 13.15 13.25
C THR A 157 -24.56 13.29 13.45
N PHE A 158 -23.91 12.28 14.06
CA PHE A 158 -22.47 12.25 14.24
C PHE A 158 -21.71 12.16 12.93
N LEU A 159 -22.20 11.36 11.97
CA LEU A 159 -21.65 11.28 10.63
C LEU A 159 -21.69 12.63 9.92
N LYS A 160 -22.80 13.36 10.02
CA LYS A 160 -22.94 14.69 9.43
C LYS A 160 -21.90 15.65 9.97
N GLU A 161 -21.70 15.73 11.28
CA GLU A 161 -20.68 16.58 11.90
C GLU A 161 -19.27 16.24 11.41
N GLN A 162 -18.92 14.95 11.34
CA GLN A 162 -17.62 14.52 10.83
C GLN A 162 -17.44 14.85 9.35
N LEU A 163 -18.46 14.67 8.52
CA LEU A 163 -18.41 14.91 7.08
C LEU A 163 -18.38 16.41 6.73
N GLU A 164 -18.99 17.27 7.53
CA GLU A 164 -18.92 18.73 7.35
C GLU A 164 -17.47 19.24 7.52
N ILE A 165 -16.69 18.67 8.44
CA ILE A 165 -15.28 19.00 8.65
C ILE A 165 -14.43 18.61 7.43
N LEU A 166 -14.83 17.57 6.69
CA LEU A 166 -14.08 16.99 5.56
C LEU A 166 -14.39 17.65 4.21
N ASN A 167 -15.36 18.56 4.15
CA ASN A 167 -15.83 19.18 2.91
C ASN A 167 -14.93 20.34 2.46
N ASN A 168 -13.63 20.12 2.29
CA ASN A 168 -12.67 21.11 1.82
C ASN A 168 -12.61 21.11 0.28
N GLU A 169 -12.84 22.26 -0.38
CA GLU A 169 -13.20 22.40 -1.80
C GLU A 169 -12.14 22.01 -2.85
N ASN A 170 -10.88 21.76 -2.46
CA ASN A 170 -9.77 21.69 -3.44
C ASN A 170 -9.09 20.33 -3.60
N LEU A 171 -9.68 19.22 -3.15
CA LEU A 171 -9.04 17.89 -3.18
C LEU A 171 -9.93 16.85 -3.88
N LYS A 172 -9.29 15.78 -4.40
CA LYS A 172 -9.98 14.60 -4.95
C LYS A 172 -11.04 14.10 -3.96
N LYS A 173 -12.25 13.85 -4.47
CA LYS A 173 -13.43 13.55 -3.66
C LYS A 173 -14.01 12.20 -4.08
N SER A 174 -14.33 11.38 -3.09
CA SER A 174 -14.93 10.06 -3.26
C SER A 174 -16.40 10.05 -2.81
N PRO A 175 -17.27 9.27 -3.44
CA PRO A 175 -18.67 9.14 -3.04
C PRO A 175 -18.80 8.37 -1.71
N ILE A 176 -19.83 8.74 -0.95
CA ILE A 176 -20.23 8.03 0.27
C ILE A 176 -21.65 7.52 0.10
N LYS A 177 -21.82 6.24 0.43
CA LYS A 177 -23.14 5.60 0.56
C LYS A 177 -23.38 5.23 2.02
N ILE A 178 -24.59 5.48 2.51
CA ILE A 178 -25.02 5.06 3.84
C ILE A 178 -26.02 3.93 3.66
N VAL A 179 -25.77 2.79 4.31
CA VAL A 179 -26.69 1.65 4.35
C VAL A 179 -27.30 1.58 5.75
N VAL A 180 -28.57 1.85 5.83
CA VAL A 180 -29.33 1.72 7.08
C VAL A 180 -29.85 0.30 7.17
N ILE A 181 -29.36 -0.46 8.14
CA ILE A 181 -29.77 -1.83 8.40
C ILE A 181 -31.06 -1.81 9.24
N SER A 182 -32.11 -2.44 8.75
CA SER A 182 -33.34 -2.60 9.50
C SER A 182 -33.81 -4.06 9.53
N LYS A 183 -34.81 -4.37 10.34
CA LYS A 183 -35.34 -5.74 10.48
C LYS A 183 -36.09 -6.24 9.24
N GLU A 184 -36.61 -5.35 8.41
CA GLU A 184 -37.45 -5.70 7.28
C GLU A 184 -36.69 -5.56 5.95
N PHE A 185 -35.93 -4.49 5.79
CA PHE A 185 -35.13 -4.22 4.58
C PHE A 185 -33.99 -3.24 4.88
N ASP A 186 -32.94 -3.31 4.10
CA ASP A 186 -31.84 -2.37 4.15
C ASP A 186 -32.08 -1.25 3.14
N VAL A 187 -31.73 -0.03 3.52
CA VAL A 187 -31.89 1.16 2.68
C VAL A 187 -30.51 1.73 2.38
N GLU A 188 -30.12 1.76 1.10
CA GLU A 188 -28.90 2.43 0.64
C GLU A 188 -29.22 3.85 0.19
N LEU A 189 -28.49 4.84 0.72
CA LEU A 189 -28.61 6.25 0.42
C LEU A 189 -27.30 6.77 -0.13
N ASP A 190 -27.34 7.40 -1.30
CA ASP A 190 -26.19 8.12 -1.85
C ASP A 190 -26.12 9.53 -1.26
N LEU A 191 -24.96 9.91 -0.72
CA LEU A 191 -24.75 11.30 -0.32
C LEU A 191 -24.51 12.18 -1.55
N PRO A 192 -25.15 13.37 -1.62
CA PRO A 192 -25.09 14.24 -2.79
C PRO A 192 -23.70 14.85 -3.02
N ASN A 193 -22.85 14.90 -1.98
CA ASN A 193 -21.51 15.43 -2.04
C ASN A 193 -20.48 14.31 -2.06
N SER A 194 -19.33 14.61 -2.62
CA SER A 194 -18.15 13.74 -2.54
C SER A 194 -17.16 14.28 -1.50
N TYR A 195 -16.44 13.40 -0.82
CA TYR A 195 -15.63 13.72 0.34
C TYR A 195 -14.21 13.17 0.20
N ARG A 196 -13.25 13.79 0.87
CA ARG A 196 -11.90 13.22 0.95
C ARG A 196 -11.88 12.07 1.96
N ILE A 197 -11.73 10.85 1.45
CA ILE A 197 -11.75 9.63 2.27
C ILE A 197 -10.32 9.13 2.49
N THR A 198 -9.73 9.46 3.63
CA THR A 198 -8.46 8.88 4.10
C THR A 198 -8.71 7.71 5.05
N ASN A 199 -7.67 6.92 5.32
CA ASN A 199 -7.78 5.83 6.30
C ASN A 199 -8.09 6.34 7.71
N ASP A 200 -7.62 7.55 8.07
CA ASP A 200 -7.91 8.14 9.37
C ASP A 200 -9.38 8.54 9.47
N VAL A 201 -9.97 9.04 8.38
CA VAL A 201 -11.42 9.31 8.28
C VAL A 201 -12.22 8.01 8.45
N ILE A 202 -11.86 6.93 7.77
CA ILE A 202 -12.52 5.63 7.91
C ILE A 202 -12.41 5.13 9.35
N ASN A 203 -11.23 5.25 9.97
CA ASN A 203 -11.04 4.86 11.37
C ASN A 203 -11.93 5.70 12.31
N SER A 204 -12.00 7.02 12.10
CA SER A 204 -12.87 7.90 12.90
C SER A 204 -14.34 7.52 12.75
N ILE A 205 -14.80 7.24 11.53
CA ILE A 205 -16.19 6.83 11.26
C ILE A 205 -16.49 5.48 11.93
N ASN A 206 -15.59 4.50 11.88
CA ASN A 206 -15.79 3.21 12.54
C ASN A 206 -15.94 3.28 14.07
N HIS A 207 -15.50 4.39 14.70
CA HIS A 207 -15.65 4.59 16.16
C HIS A 207 -16.96 5.35 16.54
N ILE A 208 -17.76 5.75 15.56
CA ILE A 208 -19.05 6.42 15.82
C ILE A 208 -20.06 5.39 16.35
N PRO A 209 -20.72 5.64 17.48
CA PRO A 209 -21.78 4.77 17.99
C PRO A 209 -22.89 4.59 16.96
N GLY A 210 -23.30 3.33 16.72
CA GLY A 210 -24.32 2.99 15.71
C GLY A 210 -23.75 2.78 14.29
N VAL A 211 -22.44 2.94 14.08
CA VAL A 211 -21.77 2.47 12.86
C VAL A 211 -21.33 1.02 13.08
N LEU A 212 -21.80 0.12 12.23
CA LEU A 212 -21.49 -1.30 12.28
C LEU A 212 -20.21 -1.62 11.52
N GLN A 213 -20.05 -1.02 10.34
CA GLN A 213 -18.95 -1.33 9.43
C GLN A 213 -18.78 -0.23 8.39
N VAL A 214 -17.56 -0.04 7.90
CA VAL A 214 -17.24 0.79 6.74
C VAL A 214 -16.50 -0.06 5.71
N GLU A 215 -17.04 -0.11 4.49
CA GLU A 215 -16.43 -0.82 3.36
C GLU A 215 -16.04 0.16 2.26
N ARG A 216 -14.97 -0.17 1.51
CA ARG A 216 -14.64 0.54 0.28
C ARG A 216 -15.34 -0.11 -0.90
N PHE A 217 -15.82 0.69 -1.85
CA PHE A 217 -16.38 0.19 -3.10
C PHE A 217 -15.81 0.93 -4.30
N ASP A 218 -15.76 0.23 -5.44
CA ASP A 218 -15.33 0.81 -6.70
C ASP A 218 -16.52 1.50 -7.40
N ASN A 219 -16.32 2.75 -7.79
CA ASN A 219 -17.37 3.55 -8.44
C ASN A 219 -17.57 3.18 -9.92
N LEU A 220 -16.78 2.24 -10.45
CA LEU A 220 -16.83 1.84 -11.87
C LEU A 220 -17.97 0.88 -12.21
N ASN A 221 -18.79 0.45 -11.23
CA ASN A 221 -19.87 -0.53 -11.39
C ASN A 221 -21.27 0.04 -11.08
N CYS A 222 -21.54 1.30 -11.34
CA CYS A 222 -22.89 1.87 -11.33
C CYS A 222 -23.33 2.28 -12.73
#